data_94629b675575360629127f633417f06d
#
_entry.id   94629b675575360629127f633417f06d
#
_cell.length_a   1.000
_cell.length_b   1.000
_cell.length_c   1.000
_cell.angle_alpha   90.00
_cell.angle_beta   90.00
_cell.angle_gamma   90.00
#
_symmetry.space_group_name_H-M   'P 1'
#
loop_
_entity.id
_entity.type
_entity.pdbx_description
1 polymer ?
#
loop_
_entity_poly.entity_id
_entity_poly.type
_entity_poly.pdbx_seq_one_letter_code
_entity_poly.pdbx_strand_id
1 'polypeptide(L)'
;MSHSFNDDDLDTSAARAEILSRIRSLQSRPNTMHDNELTLAKGYLARRTRGPAPSPVENVVSLFEEKSKAMLCTVKRVASESEAAKACASYLAEQKLDGTVAIWPALKNLDWSVLPHQHRLGAPTGDDLIGISGVACAVAETGTLVFASKADEPASTHLLPETHIAIVHEEQVVHTMEDAFERLRKEDRVMPRAVNFVSGPSRTADIEQTIVLGAHGPYRVHLILVGK
;
A
#
# COMPACT_ATOMS: atom_id res chain seq x y z
N MET A 1 4.70 23.86 -26.37
CA MET A 1 4.88 22.68 -27.25
C MET A 1 5.28 21.51 -26.36
N SER A 2 4.31 20.69 -25.98
CA SER A 2 4.55 19.50 -25.16
C SER A 2 4.94 18.36 -26.08
N HIS A 3 6.19 17.94 -26.05
CA HIS A 3 6.59 16.69 -26.68
C HIS A 3 6.04 15.54 -25.82
N SER A 4 5.00 14.89 -26.32
CA SER A 4 4.61 13.58 -25.83
C SER A 4 5.68 12.58 -26.27
N PHE A 5 6.50 12.10 -25.35
CA PHE A 5 7.31 10.91 -25.59
C PHE A 5 6.34 9.72 -25.73
N ASN A 6 6.27 9.16 -26.93
CA ASN A 6 5.64 7.86 -27.14
C ASN A 6 6.62 6.80 -26.63
N ASP A 7 6.26 6.11 -25.58
CA ASP A 7 7.03 4.98 -24.99
C ASP A 7 7.18 3.79 -25.98
N ASP A 8 6.40 3.75 -27.06
CA ASP A 8 6.42 2.68 -28.07
C ASP A 8 7.56 2.77 -29.09
N ASP A 9 8.32 3.86 -29.13
CA ASP A 9 9.34 4.10 -30.16
C ASP A 9 10.80 3.76 -29.74
N LEU A 10 11.02 3.32 -28.50
CA LEU A 10 12.36 2.97 -28.00
C LEU A 10 12.54 1.44 -27.95
N ASP A 11 12.94 0.83 -29.07
CA ASP A 11 13.42 -0.57 -29.05
C ASP A 11 14.76 -0.66 -28.30
N THR A 12 14.69 -1.06 -27.04
CA THR A 12 15.84 -1.28 -26.15
C THR A 12 16.37 -2.71 -26.19
N SER A 13 15.85 -3.57 -27.07
CA SER A 13 16.18 -5.01 -27.11
C SER A 13 17.67 -5.27 -27.35
N ALA A 14 18.31 -4.51 -28.25
CA ALA A 14 19.73 -4.62 -28.54
C ALA A 14 20.60 -4.25 -27.33
N ALA A 15 20.32 -3.11 -26.70
CA ALA A 15 21.03 -2.66 -25.50
C ALA A 15 20.87 -3.64 -24.33
N ARG A 16 19.65 -4.16 -24.12
CA ARG A 16 19.38 -5.18 -23.13
C ARG A 16 20.17 -6.47 -23.40
N ALA A 17 20.22 -6.93 -24.65
CA ALA A 17 20.95 -8.13 -25.03
C ALA A 17 22.46 -7.97 -24.80
N GLU A 18 23.03 -6.83 -25.14
CA GLU A 18 24.45 -6.52 -24.92
C GLU A 18 24.80 -6.51 -23.42
N ILE A 19 24.02 -5.81 -22.59
CA ILE A 19 24.22 -5.75 -21.14
C ILE A 19 24.17 -7.16 -20.53
N LEU A 20 23.15 -7.95 -20.88
CA LEU A 20 23.01 -9.30 -20.35
C LEU A 20 24.11 -10.24 -20.84
N SER A 21 24.55 -10.10 -22.08
CA SER A 21 25.69 -10.87 -22.63
C SER A 21 26.98 -10.58 -21.84
N ARG A 22 27.27 -9.29 -21.60
CA ARG A 22 28.43 -8.87 -20.83
C ARG A 22 28.40 -9.42 -19.39
N ILE A 23 27.24 -9.35 -18.71
CA ILE A 23 27.08 -9.91 -17.36
C ILE A 23 27.36 -11.42 -17.37
N ARG A 24 26.77 -12.18 -18.31
CA ARG A 24 26.96 -13.63 -18.41
C ARG A 24 28.44 -14.00 -18.68
N SER A 25 29.08 -13.27 -19.59
CA SER A 25 30.51 -13.46 -19.90
C SER A 25 31.37 -13.28 -18.64
N LEU A 26 31.16 -12.20 -17.88
CA LEU A 26 31.91 -11.96 -16.63
C LEU A 26 31.65 -13.01 -15.54
N GLN A 27 30.45 -13.60 -15.53
CA GLN A 27 30.09 -14.67 -14.60
C GLN A 27 30.44 -16.07 -15.13
N SER A 28 31.06 -16.20 -16.32
CA SER A 28 31.29 -17.46 -17.00
C SER A 28 30.01 -18.33 -17.12
N ARG A 29 28.85 -17.69 -17.32
CA ARG A 29 27.55 -18.37 -17.43
C ARG A 29 27.16 -18.56 -18.90
N PRO A 30 26.54 -19.69 -19.26
CA PRO A 30 26.01 -19.92 -20.61
C PRO A 30 24.85 -18.95 -20.92
N ASN A 31 24.56 -18.76 -22.21
CA ASN A 31 23.45 -17.93 -22.66
C ASN A 31 22.07 -18.49 -22.29
N THR A 32 21.99 -19.79 -22.05
CA THR A 32 20.78 -20.48 -21.65
C THR A 32 20.94 -21.02 -20.23
N MET A 33 19.87 -20.92 -19.44
CA MET A 33 19.83 -21.53 -18.10
C MET A 33 19.83 -23.05 -18.24
N HIS A 34 20.58 -23.76 -17.39
CA HIS A 34 20.51 -25.22 -17.34
C HIS A 34 19.14 -25.69 -16.81
N ASP A 35 18.61 -26.77 -17.37
CA ASP A 35 17.30 -27.31 -17.00
C ASP A 35 17.18 -27.65 -15.50
N ASN A 36 18.26 -28.10 -14.89
CA ASN A 36 18.31 -28.37 -13.46
C ASN A 36 18.19 -27.09 -12.62
N GLU A 37 18.82 -25.98 -13.00
CA GLU A 37 18.71 -24.67 -12.31
C GLU A 37 17.26 -24.15 -12.39
N LEU A 38 16.65 -24.24 -13.56
CA LEU A 38 15.26 -23.86 -13.76
C LEU A 38 14.31 -24.71 -12.92
N THR A 39 14.55 -26.01 -12.87
CA THR A 39 13.76 -26.97 -12.08
C THR A 39 13.91 -26.69 -10.58
N LEU A 40 15.12 -26.42 -10.10
CA LEU A 40 15.37 -26.04 -8.70
C LEU A 40 14.68 -24.72 -8.33
N ALA A 41 14.78 -23.70 -9.20
CA ALA A 41 14.12 -22.41 -8.98
C ALA A 41 12.59 -22.55 -8.95
N LYS A 42 12.01 -23.26 -9.90
CA LYS A 42 10.56 -23.56 -9.91
C LYS A 42 10.13 -24.36 -8.69
N GLY A 43 10.92 -25.36 -8.28
CA GLY A 43 10.66 -26.14 -7.08
C GLY A 43 10.73 -25.31 -5.80
N TYR A 44 11.65 -24.36 -5.70
CA TYR A 44 11.72 -23.42 -4.59
C TYR A 44 10.49 -22.52 -4.53
N LEU A 45 10.12 -21.91 -5.65
CA LEU A 45 8.92 -21.07 -5.75
C LEU A 45 7.63 -21.83 -5.44
N ALA A 46 7.53 -23.09 -5.89
CA ALA A 46 6.34 -23.91 -5.66
C ALA A 46 6.15 -24.31 -4.19
N ARG A 47 7.24 -24.50 -3.45
CA ARG A 47 7.19 -24.88 -2.02
C ARG A 47 6.64 -23.77 -1.14
N ARG A 48 6.78 -22.50 -1.52
CA ARG A 48 6.31 -21.32 -0.75
C ARG A 48 6.66 -21.45 0.74
N THR A 49 7.91 -21.79 1.03
CA THR A 49 8.38 -21.99 2.40
C THR A 49 8.15 -20.72 3.20
N ARG A 50 7.43 -20.82 4.31
CA ARG A 50 7.22 -19.72 5.25
C ARG A 50 8.41 -19.61 6.20
N GLY A 51 8.74 -18.39 6.60
CA GLY A 51 9.69 -18.13 7.69
C GLY A 51 9.11 -18.54 9.06
N PRO A 52 9.89 -18.35 10.14
CA PRO A 52 9.37 -18.50 11.49
C PRO A 52 8.17 -17.58 11.71
N ALA A 53 7.05 -18.16 12.13
CA ALA A 53 5.84 -17.38 12.40
C ALA A 53 5.83 -16.92 13.87
N PRO A 54 5.28 -15.72 14.19
CA PRO A 54 5.02 -15.30 15.55
C PRO A 54 3.98 -16.23 16.20
N SER A 55 3.91 -16.21 17.54
CA SER A 55 2.91 -16.98 18.26
C SER A 55 1.49 -16.59 17.84
N PRO A 56 0.57 -17.56 17.72
CA PRO A 56 -0.83 -17.26 17.46
C PRO A 56 -1.42 -16.30 18.49
N VAL A 57 -2.33 -15.43 18.05
CA VAL A 57 -3.04 -14.49 18.92
C VAL A 57 -4.55 -14.73 18.84
N GLU A 58 -5.26 -14.51 19.94
CA GLU A 58 -6.71 -14.71 20.01
C GLU A 58 -7.47 -13.70 19.15
N ASN A 59 -7.01 -12.43 19.11
CA ASN A 59 -7.67 -11.36 18.36
C ASN A 59 -6.68 -10.58 17.51
N VAL A 60 -6.66 -10.93 16.24
CA VAL A 60 -5.77 -10.34 15.23
C VAL A 60 -6.08 -8.86 15.00
N VAL A 61 -7.37 -8.48 15.04
CA VAL A 61 -7.80 -7.08 14.85
C VAL A 61 -7.33 -6.20 16.01
N SER A 62 -7.43 -6.69 17.25
CA SER A 62 -6.93 -5.96 18.42
C SER A 62 -5.42 -5.80 18.40
N LEU A 63 -4.69 -6.83 17.97
CA LEU A 63 -3.24 -6.74 17.77
C LEU A 63 -2.90 -5.69 16.69
N PHE A 64 -3.61 -5.72 15.57
CA PHE A 64 -3.41 -4.73 14.49
C PHE A 64 -3.60 -3.30 15.01
N GLU A 65 -4.68 -3.05 15.75
CA GLU A 65 -4.96 -1.73 16.34
C GLU A 65 -3.84 -1.29 17.29
N GLU A 66 -3.41 -2.19 18.20
CA GLU A 66 -2.30 -1.92 19.13
C GLU A 66 -1.02 -1.54 18.38
N LYS A 67 -0.61 -2.36 17.40
CA LYS A 67 0.60 -2.13 16.62
C LYS A 67 0.52 -0.87 15.77
N SER A 68 -0.64 -0.60 15.15
CA SER A 68 -0.84 0.63 14.38
C SER A 68 -0.72 1.89 15.25
N LYS A 69 -1.28 1.86 16.47
CA LYS A 69 -1.12 2.95 17.45
C LYS A 69 0.34 3.13 17.87
N ALA A 70 1.06 2.05 18.08
CA ALA A 70 2.50 2.09 18.38
C ALA A 70 3.31 2.68 17.21
N MET A 71 2.82 2.55 15.95
CA MET A 71 3.38 3.20 14.77
C MET A 71 2.87 4.63 14.55
N LEU A 72 2.24 5.25 15.56
CA LEU A 72 1.71 6.62 15.54
C LEU A 72 0.48 6.82 14.65
N CYS A 73 -0.25 5.78 14.28
CA CYS A 73 -1.57 5.92 13.69
C CYS A 73 -2.61 6.29 14.75
N THR A 74 -3.59 7.09 14.34
CA THR A 74 -4.85 7.21 15.10
C THR A 74 -5.87 6.21 14.56
N VAL A 75 -6.74 5.69 15.42
CA VAL A 75 -7.69 4.63 15.05
C VAL A 75 -9.08 4.94 15.56
N LYS A 76 -10.08 4.80 14.69
CA LYS A 76 -11.51 4.85 15.01
C LYS A 76 -12.18 3.55 14.57
N ARG A 77 -12.92 2.91 15.47
CA ARG A 77 -13.78 1.78 15.10
C ARG A 77 -15.18 2.26 14.76
N VAL A 78 -15.76 1.65 13.74
CA VAL A 78 -17.16 1.84 13.33
C VAL A 78 -17.83 0.48 13.17
N ALA A 79 -19.14 0.43 13.39
CA ALA A 79 -19.88 -0.84 13.35
C ALA A 79 -20.16 -1.31 11.92
N SER A 80 -20.20 -0.39 10.95
CA SER A 80 -20.53 -0.73 9.56
C SER A 80 -19.84 0.17 8.56
N GLU A 81 -19.79 -0.29 7.33
CA GLU A 81 -19.23 0.46 6.20
C GLU A 81 -19.98 1.80 5.96
N SER A 82 -21.28 1.84 6.19
CA SER A 82 -22.09 3.07 6.05
C SER A 82 -21.68 4.18 7.01
N GLU A 83 -21.00 3.85 8.11
CA GLU A 83 -20.49 4.82 9.07
C GLU A 83 -19.09 5.34 8.70
N ALA A 84 -18.39 4.67 7.80
CA ALA A 84 -16.99 4.99 7.47
C ALA A 84 -16.83 6.43 6.94
N ALA A 85 -17.67 6.86 6.00
CA ALA A 85 -17.62 8.21 5.45
C ALA A 85 -17.87 9.28 6.53
N LYS A 86 -18.82 9.03 7.45
CA LYS A 86 -19.12 9.94 8.58
C LYS A 86 -17.93 10.00 9.55
N ALA A 87 -17.27 8.86 9.79
CA ALA A 87 -16.08 8.81 10.65
C ALA A 87 -14.91 9.59 10.04
N CYS A 88 -14.72 9.51 8.71
CA CYS A 88 -13.76 10.37 8.00
C CYS A 88 -14.07 11.85 8.20
N ALA A 89 -15.33 12.26 7.98
CA ALA A 89 -15.76 13.65 8.15
C ALA A 89 -15.53 14.15 9.58
N SER A 90 -15.87 13.31 10.58
CA SER A 90 -15.65 13.63 12.00
C SER A 90 -14.17 13.83 12.32
N TYR A 91 -13.31 12.95 11.82
CA TYR A 91 -11.86 13.07 12.01
C TYR A 91 -11.31 14.37 11.40
N LEU A 92 -11.70 14.70 10.18
CA LEU A 92 -11.26 15.93 9.51
C LEU A 92 -11.69 17.18 10.30
N ALA A 93 -12.92 17.19 10.82
CA ALA A 93 -13.45 18.29 11.63
C ALA A 93 -12.72 18.41 12.99
N GLU A 94 -12.51 17.28 13.69
CA GLU A 94 -11.79 17.22 14.98
C GLU A 94 -10.35 17.72 14.85
N GLN A 95 -9.67 17.37 13.76
CA GLN A 95 -8.30 17.78 13.48
C GLN A 95 -8.21 19.18 12.82
N LYS A 96 -9.36 19.80 12.52
CA LYS A 96 -9.46 21.09 11.81
C LYS A 96 -8.66 21.10 10.51
N LEU A 97 -8.79 20.03 9.73
CA LEU A 97 -8.11 19.88 8.46
C LEU A 97 -8.97 20.47 7.36
N ASP A 98 -8.39 21.37 6.59
CA ASP A 98 -9.00 21.96 5.40
C ASP A 98 -8.28 21.45 4.15
N GLY A 99 -8.92 21.63 2.99
CA GLY A 99 -8.35 21.29 1.69
C GLY A 99 -9.20 20.32 0.89
N THR A 100 -8.73 20.01 -0.30
CA THR A 100 -9.39 19.06 -1.20
C THR A 100 -9.05 17.64 -0.79
N VAL A 101 -10.05 16.76 -0.87
CA VAL A 101 -9.93 15.34 -0.51
C VAL A 101 -9.92 14.48 -1.77
N ALA A 102 -8.85 13.74 -1.98
CA ALA A 102 -8.77 12.72 -3.03
C ALA A 102 -9.22 11.36 -2.45
N ILE A 103 -10.17 10.72 -3.10
CA ILE A 103 -10.79 9.47 -2.64
C ILE A 103 -10.60 8.39 -3.70
N TRP A 104 -10.24 7.18 -3.31
CA TRP A 104 -10.17 6.06 -4.25
C TRP A 104 -11.49 5.85 -5.00
N PRO A 105 -11.47 5.72 -6.32
CA PRO A 105 -12.68 5.38 -7.10
C PRO A 105 -13.35 4.09 -6.64
N ALA A 106 -12.60 3.13 -6.09
CA ALA A 106 -13.14 1.90 -5.51
C ALA A 106 -14.11 2.16 -4.34
N LEU A 107 -14.03 3.32 -3.68
CA LEU A 107 -14.89 3.71 -2.55
C LEU A 107 -16.11 4.54 -2.98
N LYS A 108 -16.44 4.59 -4.27
CA LYS A 108 -17.53 5.41 -4.85
C LYS A 108 -18.92 5.12 -4.28
N ASN A 109 -19.13 3.93 -3.71
CA ASN A 109 -20.41 3.52 -3.17
C ASN A 109 -20.71 4.06 -1.76
N LEU A 110 -19.70 4.65 -1.09
CA LEU A 110 -19.91 5.31 0.20
C LEU A 110 -20.56 6.69 0.00
N ASP A 111 -21.33 7.12 0.97
CA ASP A 111 -21.98 8.44 0.95
C ASP A 111 -21.01 9.55 1.33
N TRP A 112 -20.33 10.11 0.34
CA TRP A 112 -19.37 11.20 0.51
C TRP A 112 -20.02 12.58 0.60
N SER A 113 -21.35 12.70 0.48
CA SER A 113 -22.07 13.96 0.68
C SER A 113 -21.95 14.50 2.11
N VAL A 114 -21.56 13.64 3.05
CA VAL A 114 -21.30 14.00 4.45
C VAL A 114 -20.02 14.79 4.67
N LEU A 115 -19.09 14.78 3.69
CA LEU A 115 -17.88 15.57 3.74
C LEU A 115 -18.18 17.04 3.44
N PRO A 116 -17.84 17.99 4.33
CA PRO A 116 -17.98 19.42 4.04
C PRO A 116 -16.91 19.94 3.05
N HIS A 117 -15.92 19.14 2.74
CA HIS A 117 -14.77 19.46 1.89
C HIS A 117 -15.11 19.22 0.41
N GLN A 118 -14.44 20.00 -0.44
CA GLN A 118 -14.39 19.64 -1.86
C GLN A 118 -13.66 18.29 -1.98
N HIS A 119 -14.25 17.37 -2.71
CA HIS A 119 -13.67 16.05 -2.89
C HIS A 119 -13.88 15.55 -4.32
N ARG A 120 -13.06 14.60 -4.71
CA ARG A 120 -13.13 13.92 -6.00
C ARG A 120 -12.74 12.47 -5.88
N LEU A 121 -13.29 11.65 -6.75
CA LEU A 121 -12.91 10.26 -6.92
C LEU A 121 -11.78 10.18 -7.96
N GLY A 122 -10.57 9.80 -7.54
CA GLY A 122 -9.41 9.71 -8.44
C GLY A 122 -8.07 9.82 -7.72
N ALA A 123 -7.01 9.80 -8.51
CA ALA A 123 -5.67 10.04 -8.00
C ALA A 123 -5.53 11.49 -7.49
N PRO A 124 -4.79 11.73 -6.41
CA PRO A 124 -4.52 13.08 -5.93
C PRO A 124 -3.67 13.87 -6.93
N THR A 125 -3.90 15.18 -6.96
CA THR A 125 -2.99 16.15 -7.55
C THR A 125 -2.08 16.73 -6.47
N GLY A 126 -1.12 17.59 -6.84
CA GLY A 126 -0.21 18.21 -5.88
C GLY A 126 -0.88 19.11 -4.82
N ASP A 127 -2.12 19.54 -5.08
CA ASP A 127 -2.88 20.43 -4.18
C ASP A 127 -3.79 19.66 -3.21
N ASP A 128 -3.89 18.34 -3.35
CA ASP A 128 -4.74 17.52 -2.47
C ASP A 128 -3.98 17.15 -1.20
N LEU A 129 -4.35 17.77 -0.09
CA LEU A 129 -3.71 17.54 1.21
C LEU A 129 -4.23 16.31 1.95
N ILE A 130 -5.35 15.75 1.53
CA ILE A 130 -6.03 14.64 2.19
C ILE A 130 -6.29 13.53 1.17
N GLY A 131 -5.88 12.30 1.51
CA GLY A 131 -6.16 11.10 0.75
C GLY A 131 -7.00 10.11 1.54
N ILE A 132 -8.07 9.58 0.95
CA ILE A 132 -8.88 8.50 1.53
C ILE A 132 -8.80 7.26 0.65
N SER A 133 -8.41 6.14 1.24
CA SER A 133 -8.27 4.87 0.53
C SER A 133 -8.89 3.70 1.29
N GLY A 134 -9.12 2.59 0.61
CA GLY A 134 -9.21 1.27 1.22
C GLY A 134 -7.81 0.65 1.37
N VAL A 135 -7.77 -0.65 1.60
CA VAL A 135 -6.53 -1.47 1.65
C VAL A 135 -6.77 -2.80 0.96
N ALA A 136 -5.74 -3.44 0.43
CA ALA A 136 -5.80 -4.83 -0.01
C ALA A 136 -5.89 -5.77 1.21
N CYS A 137 -5.06 -5.51 2.22
CA CYS A 137 -5.14 -6.15 3.54
C CYS A 137 -4.33 -5.33 4.57
N ALA A 138 -4.40 -5.78 5.84
CA ALA A 138 -3.64 -5.18 6.92
C ALA A 138 -2.94 -6.28 7.74
N VAL A 139 -1.68 -6.08 8.13
CA VAL A 139 -0.84 -7.05 8.83
C VAL A 139 -0.76 -6.70 10.30
N ALA A 140 -1.26 -7.59 11.15
CA ALA A 140 -1.38 -7.32 12.58
C ALA A 140 -0.05 -7.31 13.32
N GLU A 141 0.87 -8.22 13.00
CA GLU A 141 2.16 -8.33 13.71
C GLU A 141 2.99 -7.04 13.69
N THR A 142 2.79 -6.20 12.66
CA THR A 142 3.56 -4.97 12.44
C THR A 142 2.72 -3.69 12.40
N GLY A 143 1.38 -3.80 12.41
CA GLY A 143 0.49 -2.66 12.21
C GLY A 143 0.60 -2.05 10.81
N THR A 144 0.82 -2.89 9.80
CA THR A 144 1.12 -2.46 8.43
C THR A 144 -0.10 -2.55 7.53
N LEU A 145 -0.36 -1.49 6.78
CA LEU A 145 -1.33 -1.48 5.68
C LEU A 145 -0.67 -1.98 4.39
N VAL A 146 -1.38 -2.78 3.63
CA VAL A 146 -0.91 -3.32 2.34
C VAL A 146 -1.78 -2.80 1.22
N PHE A 147 -1.15 -2.19 0.22
CA PHE A 147 -1.80 -1.62 -0.95
C PHE A 147 -1.28 -2.32 -2.20
N ALA A 148 -2.21 -2.74 -3.06
CA ALA A 148 -1.92 -3.31 -4.37
C ALA A 148 -2.42 -2.35 -5.45
N SER A 149 -1.57 -1.96 -6.40
CA SER A 149 -1.95 -1.00 -7.42
C SER A 149 -2.99 -1.58 -8.38
N LYS A 150 -4.10 -0.86 -8.56
CA LYS A 150 -5.16 -1.14 -9.54
C LYS A 150 -5.61 0.18 -10.19
N ALA A 151 -6.40 0.10 -11.25
CA ALA A 151 -6.85 1.28 -11.98
C ALA A 151 -7.73 2.22 -11.12
N ASP A 152 -8.52 1.65 -10.21
CA ASP A 152 -9.42 2.35 -9.29
C ASP A 152 -8.85 2.51 -7.86
N GLU A 153 -7.60 2.09 -7.65
CA GLU A 153 -6.87 2.13 -6.38
C GLU A 153 -5.48 2.77 -6.58
N PRO A 154 -5.42 4.08 -6.93
CA PRO A 154 -4.14 4.74 -7.23
C PRO A 154 -3.23 4.82 -6.00
N ALA A 155 -1.99 4.37 -6.16
CA ALA A 155 -0.99 4.36 -5.09
C ALA A 155 -0.66 5.77 -4.55
N SER A 156 -0.78 6.79 -5.39
CA SER A 156 -0.54 8.18 -5.00
C SER A 156 -1.42 8.64 -3.84
N THR A 157 -2.62 8.07 -3.66
CA THR A 157 -3.57 8.47 -2.59
C THR A 157 -3.02 8.23 -1.18
N HIS A 158 -2.21 7.19 -0.99
CA HIS A 158 -1.60 6.90 0.32
C HIS A 158 -0.14 7.32 0.43
N LEU A 159 0.41 7.96 -0.61
CA LEU A 159 1.83 8.36 -0.64
C LEU A 159 2.03 9.87 -0.71
N LEU A 160 1.18 10.63 -1.43
CA LEU A 160 1.41 12.04 -1.70
C LEU A 160 0.76 12.99 -0.69
N PRO A 161 -0.50 12.81 -0.25
CA PRO A 161 -1.16 13.73 0.67
C PRO A 161 -0.46 13.82 2.03
N GLU A 162 -0.58 14.96 2.70
CA GLU A 162 -0.08 15.14 4.07
C GLU A 162 -0.83 14.29 5.09
N THR A 163 -2.13 14.07 4.85
CA THR A 163 -2.99 13.25 5.71
C THR A 163 -3.56 12.10 4.90
N HIS A 164 -3.36 10.88 5.39
CA HIS A 164 -3.92 9.69 4.81
C HIS A 164 -4.94 9.05 5.77
N ILE A 165 -6.16 8.81 5.28
CA ILE A 165 -7.19 8.07 6.01
C ILE A 165 -7.40 6.73 5.28
N ALA A 166 -7.20 5.61 5.98
CA ALA A 166 -7.39 4.27 5.44
C ALA A 166 -8.62 3.60 6.06
N ILE A 167 -9.54 3.14 5.22
CA ILE A 167 -10.69 2.31 5.63
C ILE A 167 -10.26 0.86 5.54
N VAL A 168 -10.35 0.16 6.68
CA VAL A 168 -9.89 -1.22 6.85
C VAL A 168 -11.04 -2.05 7.41
N HIS A 169 -11.51 -3.04 6.67
CA HIS A 169 -12.48 -4.00 7.19
C HIS A 169 -11.78 -5.06 8.05
N GLU A 170 -12.39 -5.45 9.15
CA GLU A 170 -11.81 -6.44 10.08
C GLU A 170 -11.45 -7.75 9.39
N GLU A 171 -12.19 -8.16 8.36
CA GLU A 171 -11.90 -9.35 7.55
C GLU A 171 -10.67 -9.22 6.64
N GLN A 172 -10.18 -8.00 6.44
CA GLN A 172 -8.93 -7.74 5.69
C GLN A 172 -7.70 -7.84 6.58
N VAL A 173 -7.87 -7.93 7.91
CA VAL A 173 -6.75 -8.04 8.83
C VAL A 173 -6.24 -9.48 8.86
N VAL A 174 -4.97 -9.64 8.53
CA VAL A 174 -4.24 -10.91 8.56
C VAL A 174 -3.17 -10.88 9.65
N HIS A 175 -2.72 -12.04 10.12
CA HIS A 175 -1.79 -12.09 11.23
C HIS A 175 -0.38 -11.68 10.81
N THR A 176 0.16 -12.32 9.76
CA THR A 176 1.56 -12.21 9.36
C THR A 176 1.75 -11.61 7.97
N MET A 177 2.97 -11.21 7.66
CA MET A 177 3.35 -10.74 6.33
C MET A 177 3.15 -11.82 5.26
N GLU A 178 3.45 -13.08 5.58
CA GLU A 178 3.24 -14.22 4.68
C GLU A 178 1.76 -14.43 4.36
N ASP A 179 0.86 -14.20 5.32
CA ASP A 179 -0.59 -14.25 5.10
C ASP A 179 -1.04 -13.16 4.13
N ALA A 180 -0.45 -11.96 4.23
CA ALA A 180 -0.72 -10.88 3.29
C ALA A 180 -0.29 -11.25 1.85
N PHE A 181 0.90 -11.81 1.67
CA PHE A 181 1.34 -12.30 0.37
C PHE A 181 0.48 -13.44 -0.15
N GLU A 182 0.02 -14.34 0.73
CA GLU A 182 -0.89 -15.41 0.34
C GLU A 182 -2.24 -14.85 -0.13
N ARG A 183 -2.79 -13.86 0.58
CA ARG A 183 -4.02 -13.17 0.18
C ARG A 183 -3.87 -12.48 -1.17
N LEU A 184 -2.82 -11.71 -1.40
CA LEU A 184 -2.53 -11.04 -2.68
C LEU A 184 -2.46 -12.05 -3.85
N ARG A 185 -1.87 -13.23 -3.65
CA ARG A 185 -1.80 -14.25 -4.69
C ARG A 185 -3.13 -14.94 -4.97
N LYS A 186 -4.05 -14.98 -4.00
CA LYS A 186 -5.39 -15.57 -4.17
C LYS A 186 -6.33 -14.61 -4.90
N GLU A 187 -6.27 -13.34 -4.55
CA GLU A 187 -7.14 -12.30 -5.11
C GLU A 187 -6.70 -11.91 -6.53
N ASP A 188 -5.40 -11.72 -6.72
CA ASP A 188 -4.82 -11.34 -8.00
C ASP A 188 -3.97 -12.48 -8.56
N ARG A 189 -4.46 -13.16 -9.61
CA ARG A 189 -3.70 -14.20 -10.31
C ARG A 189 -2.41 -13.68 -10.94
N VAL A 190 -2.35 -12.37 -11.20
CA VAL A 190 -1.18 -11.64 -11.71
C VAL A 190 -0.77 -10.65 -10.63
N MET A 191 0.51 -10.65 -10.25
CA MET A 191 1.02 -9.68 -9.28
C MET A 191 0.79 -8.25 -9.78
N PRO A 192 0.31 -7.35 -8.91
CA PRO A 192 0.10 -5.95 -9.28
C PRO A 192 1.44 -5.28 -9.62
N ARG A 193 1.38 -4.19 -10.39
CA ARG A 193 2.58 -3.42 -10.78
C ARG A 193 3.36 -2.91 -9.57
N ALA A 194 2.67 -2.54 -8.50
CA ALA A 194 3.27 -2.11 -7.25
C ALA A 194 2.49 -2.67 -6.06
N VAL A 195 3.23 -3.05 -5.03
CA VAL A 195 2.70 -3.38 -3.71
C VAL A 195 3.42 -2.51 -2.70
N ASN A 196 2.66 -1.71 -1.95
CA ASN A 196 3.20 -0.85 -0.92
C ASN A 196 2.83 -1.37 0.46
N PHE A 197 3.80 -1.40 1.36
CA PHE A 197 3.63 -1.71 2.78
C PHE A 197 3.86 -0.44 3.57
N VAL A 198 2.84 0.02 4.30
CA VAL A 198 2.85 1.31 5.01
C VAL A 198 2.60 1.06 6.49
N SER A 199 3.58 1.35 7.33
CA SER A 199 3.53 1.18 8.79
C SER A 199 3.57 2.56 9.47
N GLY A 200 2.42 3.20 9.54
CA GLY A 200 2.26 4.53 10.14
C GLY A 200 2.74 5.70 9.28
N PRO A 201 2.84 6.91 9.85
CA PRO A 201 3.30 8.11 9.19
C PRO A 201 4.72 7.99 8.63
N SER A 202 4.99 8.73 7.54
CA SER A 202 6.34 8.82 6.96
C SER A 202 7.33 9.37 7.98
N ARG A 203 8.46 8.68 8.13
CA ARG A 203 9.56 9.06 9.02
C ARG A 203 10.88 8.96 8.29
N THR A 204 11.70 9.99 8.36
CA THR A 204 13.11 9.96 7.92
C THR A 204 14.01 10.44 9.03
N ALA A 205 15.23 9.93 9.07
CA ALA A 205 16.29 10.37 9.98
C ALA A 205 17.56 10.79 9.22
N ASP A 206 17.43 11.05 7.91
CA ASP A 206 18.57 11.31 7.03
C ASP A 206 19.24 12.67 7.28
N ILE A 207 18.54 13.56 7.99
CA ILE A 207 19.06 14.90 8.31
C ILE A 207 19.47 14.90 9.77
N GLU A 208 20.77 15.01 10.04
CA GLU A 208 21.39 15.12 11.36
C GLU A 208 20.93 14.06 12.37
N GLN A 209 20.49 12.88 11.90
CA GLN A 209 19.90 11.83 12.73
C GLN A 209 18.67 12.25 13.55
N THR A 210 18.03 13.35 13.15
CA THR A 210 16.79 13.83 13.76
C THR A 210 15.58 13.27 13.03
N ILE A 211 14.65 12.66 13.76
CA ILE A 211 13.43 12.12 13.16
C ILE A 211 12.52 13.24 12.69
N VAL A 212 12.32 13.32 11.38
CA VAL A 212 11.37 14.24 10.73
C VAL A 212 10.18 13.44 10.22
N LEU A 213 8.97 13.89 10.56
CA LEU A 213 7.72 13.30 10.06
C LEU A 213 7.30 13.97 8.75
N GLY A 214 6.82 13.15 7.80
CA GLY A 214 6.17 13.65 6.60
C GLY A 214 7.09 14.15 5.48
N ALA A 215 8.39 13.88 5.54
CA ALA A 215 9.32 14.32 4.48
C ALA A 215 9.08 13.66 3.13
N HIS A 216 8.63 12.40 3.11
CA HIS A 216 8.46 11.60 1.90
C HIS A 216 7.09 10.92 1.80
N GLY A 217 6.08 11.45 2.48
CA GLY A 217 4.73 10.88 2.51
C GLY A 217 3.89 11.46 3.64
N PRO A 218 2.71 10.91 3.91
CA PRO A 218 1.82 11.43 4.93
C PRO A 218 2.48 11.53 6.31
N TYR A 219 2.37 12.67 6.95
CA TYR A 219 2.78 12.81 8.35
C TYR A 219 1.66 12.49 9.34
N ARG A 220 0.41 12.30 8.86
CA ARG A 220 -0.72 11.79 9.62
C ARG A 220 -1.31 10.58 8.92
N VAL A 221 -1.54 9.51 9.67
CA VAL A 221 -2.26 8.32 9.21
C VAL A 221 -3.38 8.02 10.20
N HIS A 222 -4.61 7.99 9.69
CA HIS A 222 -5.81 7.65 10.46
C HIS A 222 -6.47 6.40 9.90
N LEU A 223 -6.84 5.48 10.77
CA LEU A 223 -7.46 4.22 10.40
C LEU A 223 -8.94 4.20 10.84
N ILE A 224 -9.81 3.90 9.89
CA ILE A 224 -11.21 3.58 10.17
C ILE A 224 -11.34 2.05 10.12
N LEU A 225 -11.43 1.41 11.27
CA LEU A 225 -11.68 -0.02 11.38
C LEU A 225 -13.16 -0.30 11.33
N VAL A 226 -13.60 -1.00 10.28
CA VAL A 226 -15.00 -1.34 10.03
C VAL A 226 -15.26 -2.74 10.55
N GLY A 227 -16.17 -2.86 11.50
CA GLY A 227 -16.66 -4.13 12.01
C GLY A 227 -17.43 -4.94 10.98
N LYS A 228 -17.79 -6.19 11.36
CA LYS A 228 -18.62 -7.08 10.52
C LYS A 228 -20.09 -6.74 10.67
#